data_8335c9e8b58369473c747da8c626fd97
#
_entry.id   8335c9e8b58369473c747da8c626fd97
#
_cell.length_a   1.000
_cell.length_b   1.000
_cell.length_c   1.000
_cell.angle_alpha   90.00
_cell.angle_beta   90.00
_cell.angle_gamma   90.00
#
_symmetry.space_group_name_H-M   'P 1'
#
loop_
_entity.id
_entity.type
_entity.pdbx_description
1 polymer ?
#
loop_
_entity_poly.entity_id
_entity_poly.type
_entity_poly.pdbx_seq_one_letter_code
_entity_poly.pdbx_strand_id
1 'polypeptide(L)'
;MWISRLSYVFRLYDVVRIDHFRGFDEYFSIPYGAENAISGHWEKGPGIDLFRKVEQALGWKQVIAEDLGYVTDSVRQLVHDSGFPGMKVLEFAFDSRDSGCANDYLPHNYPENSVAYTGTHDNETIAGWWKSITAKERKLARDYLCDSCTPDKDLYKCFISLVMRSSAKLCVIPMQDYMGLDNSSRMNQPSTVGKNWKWRIRKRELTVKLQKEIHGIALRYGRMNWSVCEVYSV
;
A
#
# COMPACT_ATOMS: atom_id res chain seq x y z
N MET A 1 -26.29 4.82 -7.10
CA MET A 1 -25.17 5.69 -6.70
C MET A 1 -23.80 5.06 -7.03
N TRP A 2 -23.39 3.89 -6.49
CA TRP A 2 -22.06 3.31 -6.72
C TRP A 2 -21.76 3.01 -8.20
N ILE A 3 -22.70 2.40 -8.95
CA ILE A 3 -22.52 2.12 -10.39
C ILE A 3 -22.22 3.42 -11.17
N SER A 4 -22.98 4.49 -10.92
CA SER A 4 -22.76 5.77 -11.59
C SER A 4 -21.41 6.39 -11.24
N ARG A 5 -21.01 6.32 -9.95
CA ARG A 5 -19.70 6.82 -9.48
C ARG A 5 -18.55 6.06 -10.15
N LEU A 6 -18.58 4.73 -10.10
CA LEU A 6 -17.53 3.88 -10.66
C LEU A 6 -17.49 3.98 -12.19
N SER A 7 -18.65 4.05 -12.86
CA SER A 7 -18.72 4.29 -14.31
C SER A 7 -17.97 5.55 -14.71
N TYR A 8 -18.13 6.64 -13.95
CA TYR A 8 -17.41 7.89 -14.24
C TYR A 8 -15.90 7.77 -13.98
N VAL A 9 -15.52 7.18 -12.84
CA VAL A 9 -14.10 7.04 -12.45
C VAL A 9 -13.33 6.17 -13.45
N PHE A 10 -13.92 5.07 -13.94
CA PHE A 10 -13.31 4.19 -14.96
C PHE A 10 -13.23 4.81 -16.37
N ARG A 11 -13.83 5.98 -16.59
CA ARG A 11 -13.57 6.78 -17.80
C ARG A 11 -12.29 7.61 -17.71
N LEU A 12 -11.78 7.81 -16.48
CA LEU A 12 -10.61 8.64 -16.20
C LEU A 12 -9.36 7.79 -15.85
N TYR A 13 -9.56 6.58 -15.29
CA TYR A 13 -8.49 5.75 -14.76
C TYR A 13 -8.66 4.29 -15.17
N ASP A 14 -7.54 3.62 -15.42
CA ASP A 14 -7.50 2.21 -15.79
C ASP A 14 -7.68 1.31 -14.56
N VAL A 15 -7.15 1.72 -13.42
CA VAL A 15 -7.24 1.01 -12.13
C VAL A 15 -7.74 1.96 -11.05
N VAL A 16 -8.69 1.50 -10.24
CA VAL A 16 -9.29 2.29 -9.16
C VAL A 16 -9.02 1.62 -7.81
N ARG A 17 -8.39 2.35 -6.88
CA ARG A 17 -8.31 1.92 -5.48
C ARG A 17 -9.57 2.37 -4.74
N ILE A 18 -10.28 1.40 -4.15
CA ILE A 18 -11.42 1.69 -3.26
C ILE A 18 -10.91 1.71 -1.83
N ASP A 19 -11.01 2.88 -1.22
CA ASP A 19 -10.62 3.13 0.16
C ASP A 19 -11.60 2.51 1.16
N HIS A 20 -11.09 2.10 2.32
CA HIS A 20 -11.88 1.50 3.41
C HIS A 20 -12.80 0.38 2.94
N PHE A 21 -12.23 -0.60 2.23
CA PHE A 21 -12.99 -1.69 1.60
C PHE A 21 -13.81 -2.52 2.60
N ARG A 22 -13.33 -2.63 3.86
CA ARG A 22 -14.08 -3.30 4.92
C ARG A 22 -15.47 -2.70 5.18
N GLY A 23 -15.67 -1.41 4.86
CA GLY A 23 -16.96 -0.74 5.03
C GLY A 23 -18.08 -1.33 4.17
N PHE A 24 -17.74 -2.15 3.17
CA PHE A 24 -18.74 -2.92 2.39
C PHE A 24 -19.16 -4.22 3.09
N ASP A 25 -18.35 -4.74 4.01
CA ASP A 25 -18.72 -5.89 4.85
C ASP A 25 -19.55 -5.39 6.04
N GLU A 26 -18.96 -4.50 6.84
CA GLU A 26 -19.63 -3.85 7.98
C GLU A 26 -19.07 -2.44 8.20
N TYR A 27 -19.95 -1.57 8.67
CA TYR A 27 -19.60 -0.21 9.02
C TYR A 27 -20.20 0.19 10.38
N PHE A 28 -19.50 1.08 11.08
CA PHE A 28 -19.96 1.55 12.37
C PHE A 28 -20.92 2.73 12.20
N SER A 29 -22.17 2.52 12.59
CA SER A 29 -23.26 3.51 12.50
C SER A 29 -23.35 4.30 13.81
N ILE A 30 -23.31 5.61 13.71
CA ILE A 30 -23.43 6.51 14.87
C ILE A 30 -24.67 7.36 14.67
N PRO A 31 -25.59 7.45 15.66
CA PRO A 31 -26.78 8.28 15.56
C PRO A 31 -26.42 9.75 15.26
N TYR A 32 -27.18 10.36 14.36
CA TYR A 32 -26.98 11.77 14.04
C TYR A 32 -27.14 12.64 15.27
N GLY A 33 -26.17 13.55 15.51
CA GLY A 33 -26.17 14.43 16.68
C GLY A 33 -25.57 13.83 17.96
N ALA A 34 -25.08 12.58 17.93
CA ALA A 34 -24.36 12.00 19.07
C ALA A 34 -23.03 12.74 19.31
N GLU A 35 -22.69 13.00 20.57
CA GLU A 35 -21.44 13.69 20.94
C GLU A 35 -20.19 12.84 20.71
N ASN A 36 -20.34 11.52 20.69
CA ASN A 36 -19.25 10.56 20.51
C ASN A 36 -19.77 9.24 19.92
N ALA A 37 -18.86 8.28 19.68
CA ALA A 37 -19.19 7.00 19.07
C ALA A 37 -19.71 5.93 20.04
N ILE A 38 -19.85 6.19 21.34
CA ILE A 38 -20.22 5.20 22.36
C ILE A 38 -21.60 4.58 22.08
N SER A 39 -22.55 5.37 21.59
CA SER A 39 -23.90 4.92 21.25
C SER A 39 -24.04 4.30 19.87
N GLY A 40 -22.92 4.17 19.14
CA GLY A 40 -22.92 3.55 17.82
C GLY A 40 -22.96 2.02 17.89
N HIS A 41 -23.24 1.42 16.74
CA HIS A 41 -23.27 -0.04 16.57
C HIS A 41 -22.79 -0.41 15.16
N TRP A 42 -22.39 -1.68 15.00
CA TRP A 42 -22.00 -2.21 13.71
C TRP A 42 -23.22 -2.59 12.88
N GLU A 43 -23.24 -2.17 11.62
CA GLU A 43 -24.24 -2.55 10.64
C GLU A 43 -23.60 -3.28 9.47
N LYS A 44 -24.32 -4.24 8.90
CA LYS A 44 -23.86 -4.97 7.71
C LYS A 44 -23.92 -4.08 6.48
N GLY A 45 -22.81 -4.09 5.73
CA GLY A 45 -22.72 -3.46 4.42
C GLY A 45 -23.34 -4.32 3.32
N PRO A 46 -23.33 -3.85 2.07
CA PRO A 46 -23.91 -4.54 0.92
C PRO A 46 -23.12 -5.79 0.47
N GLY A 47 -21.92 -5.99 1.00
CA GLY A 47 -21.08 -7.14 0.72
C GLY A 47 -20.75 -7.31 -0.77
N ILE A 48 -20.56 -8.58 -1.15
CA ILE A 48 -20.20 -8.97 -2.52
C ILE A 48 -21.30 -8.64 -3.56
N ASP A 49 -22.55 -8.53 -3.13
CA ASP A 49 -23.67 -8.28 -4.04
C ASP A 49 -23.57 -6.91 -4.74
N LEU A 50 -22.98 -5.93 -4.06
CA LEU A 50 -22.69 -4.65 -4.69
C LEU A 50 -21.72 -4.83 -5.88
N PHE A 51 -20.64 -5.56 -5.69
CA PHE A 51 -19.61 -5.74 -6.72
C PHE A 51 -20.10 -6.61 -7.87
N ARG A 52 -20.92 -7.62 -7.60
CA ARG A 52 -21.61 -8.40 -8.64
C ARG A 52 -22.52 -7.52 -9.51
N LYS A 53 -23.28 -6.60 -8.90
CA LYS A 53 -24.11 -5.63 -9.63
C LYS A 53 -23.29 -4.61 -10.42
N VAL A 54 -22.15 -4.19 -9.89
CA VAL A 54 -21.21 -3.31 -10.61
C VAL A 54 -20.65 -4.02 -11.83
N GLU A 55 -20.22 -5.27 -11.69
CA GLU A 55 -19.71 -6.09 -12.79
C GLU A 55 -20.76 -6.36 -13.86
N GLN A 56 -21.98 -6.67 -13.46
CA GLN A 56 -23.12 -6.83 -14.41
C GLN A 56 -23.39 -5.56 -15.23
N ALA A 57 -23.24 -4.39 -14.61
CA ALA A 57 -23.55 -3.11 -15.25
C ALA A 57 -22.40 -2.53 -16.09
N LEU A 58 -21.14 -2.74 -15.68
CA LEU A 58 -19.96 -2.09 -16.24
C LEU A 58 -18.96 -3.06 -16.89
N GLY A 59 -19.19 -4.37 -16.80
CA GLY A 59 -18.20 -5.39 -17.09
C GLY A 59 -17.13 -5.44 -16.01
N TRP A 60 -16.22 -6.42 -16.11
CA TRP A 60 -15.09 -6.56 -15.19
C TRP A 60 -14.19 -5.32 -15.22
N LYS A 61 -13.77 -4.84 -14.06
CA LYS A 61 -12.94 -3.64 -13.90
C LYS A 61 -11.78 -3.91 -12.93
N GLN A 62 -10.65 -3.26 -13.17
CA GLN A 62 -9.49 -3.36 -12.29
C GLN A 62 -9.69 -2.48 -11.04
N VAL A 63 -9.85 -3.13 -9.91
CA VAL A 63 -10.01 -2.49 -8.60
C VAL A 63 -8.95 -3.00 -7.65
N ILE A 64 -8.39 -2.14 -6.83
CA ILE A 64 -7.57 -2.47 -5.66
C ILE A 64 -8.43 -2.24 -4.43
N ALA A 65 -8.57 -3.29 -3.59
CA ALA A 65 -9.27 -3.19 -2.32
C ALA A 65 -8.32 -2.69 -1.22
N GLU A 66 -8.63 -1.56 -0.59
CA GLU A 66 -7.89 -1.15 0.59
C GLU A 66 -8.44 -1.90 1.81
N ASP A 67 -7.73 -2.95 2.21
CA ASP A 67 -8.03 -3.87 3.29
C ASP A 67 -7.04 -3.75 4.46
N LEU A 68 -6.55 -2.54 4.72
CA LEU A 68 -5.59 -2.26 5.78
C LEU A 68 -6.25 -2.16 7.16
N GLY A 69 -5.47 -2.36 8.22
CA GLY A 69 -5.90 -2.23 9.61
C GLY A 69 -6.49 -3.52 10.17
N TYR A 70 -7.55 -3.41 10.98
CA TYR A 70 -8.19 -4.58 11.60
C TYR A 70 -9.07 -5.31 10.58
N VAL A 71 -8.60 -6.45 10.11
CA VAL A 71 -9.26 -7.27 9.08
C VAL A 71 -9.86 -8.51 9.74
N THR A 72 -11.19 -8.64 9.67
CA THR A 72 -11.94 -9.84 10.10
C THR A 72 -11.93 -10.91 9.01
N ASP A 73 -12.28 -12.15 9.36
CA ASP A 73 -12.39 -13.24 8.38
C ASP A 73 -13.44 -12.95 7.32
N SER A 74 -14.54 -12.26 7.67
CA SER A 74 -15.57 -11.84 6.70
C SER A 74 -15.05 -10.81 5.70
N VAL A 75 -14.19 -9.87 6.13
CA VAL A 75 -13.52 -8.94 5.21
C VAL A 75 -12.54 -9.66 4.29
N ARG A 76 -11.74 -10.61 4.82
CA ARG A 76 -10.86 -11.46 4.00
C ARG A 76 -11.65 -12.22 2.93
N GLN A 77 -12.79 -12.79 3.34
CA GLN A 77 -13.68 -13.50 2.43
C GLN A 77 -14.25 -12.57 1.36
N LEU A 78 -14.68 -11.35 1.73
CA LEU A 78 -15.18 -10.35 0.79
C LEU A 78 -14.13 -9.96 -0.25
N VAL A 79 -12.88 -9.72 0.17
CA VAL A 79 -11.76 -9.42 -0.73
C VAL A 79 -11.51 -10.62 -1.67
N HIS A 80 -11.46 -11.83 -1.12
CA HIS A 80 -11.28 -13.05 -1.90
C HIS A 80 -12.41 -13.22 -2.95
N ASP A 81 -13.67 -13.10 -2.55
CA ASP A 81 -14.83 -13.29 -3.42
C ASP A 81 -14.97 -12.21 -4.49
N SER A 82 -14.46 -11.02 -4.23
CA SER A 82 -14.42 -9.93 -5.22
C SER A 82 -13.37 -10.18 -6.31
N GLY A 83 -12.36 -11.01 -6.06
CA GLY A 83 -11.21 -11.20 -6.93
C GLY A 83 -10.26 -9.99 -6.98
N PHE A 84 -10.52 -8.95 -6.19
CA PHE A 84 -9.69 -7.75 -6.17
C PHE A 84 -8.40 -7.99 -5.37
N PRO A 85 -7.24 -7.49 -5.83
CA PRO A 85 -6.04 -7.49 -5.02
C PRO A 85 -6.21 -6.61 -3.78
N GLY A 86 -5.87 -7.16 -2.61
CA GLY A 86 -5.71 -6.41 -1.38
C GLY A 86 -4.36 -5.69 -1.31
N MET A 87 -4.17 -4.86 -0.29
CA MET A 87 -2.96 -4.07 -0.10
C MET A 87 -2.04 -4.67 0.97
N LYS A 88 -0.73 -4.60 0.74
CA LYS A 88 0.31 -5.01 1.68
C LYS A 88 1.30 -3.86 1.88
N VAL A 89 1.41 -3.36 3.10
CA VAL A 89 2.25 -2.21 3.46
C VAL A 89 3.39 -2.67 4.35
N LEU A 90 4.62 -2.53 3.88
CA LEU A 90 5.81 -3.03 4.57
C LEU A 90 6.03 -2.39 5.95
N GLU A 91 5.70 -1.11 6.13
CA GLU A 91 5.84 -0.43 7.43
C GLU A 91 5.05 -1.11 8.56
N PHE A 92 4.02 -1.90 8.26
CA PHE A 92 3.25 -2.64 9.26
C PHE A 92 3.85 -4.01 9.61
N ALA A 93 4.91 -4.45 8.90
CA ALA A 93 5.48 -5.78 9.05
C ALA A 93 6.27 -5.99 10.36
N PHE A 94 6.75 -4.93 10.99
CA PHE A 94 7.70 -5.00 12.09
C PHE A 94 7.16 -4.41 13.40
N ASP A 95 5.85 -4.35 13.56
CA ASP A 95 5.23 -3.90 14.81
C ASP A 95 5.58 -4.86 15.96
N SER A 96 6.27 -4.35 16.95
CA SER A 96 6.74 -5.15 18.10
C SER A 96 5.63 -5.64 19.04
N ARG A 97 4.41 -5.16 18.84
CA ARG A 97 3.19 -5.63 19.55
C ARG A 97 2.63 -6.89 18.89
N ASP A 98 2.93 -7.10 17.62
CA ASP A 98 2.56 -8.31 16.93
C ASP A 98 3.57 -9.42 17.28
N SER A 99 3.12 -10.40 18.07
CA SER A 99 3.94 -11.53 18.51
C SER A 99 4.11 -12.62 17.43
N GLY A 100 3.56 -12.39 16.22
CA GLY A 100 3.24 -13.47 15.33
C GLY A 100 4.19 -13.70 14.18
N CYS A 101 4.56 -14.94 14.02
CA CYS A 101 5.04 -15.51 12.76
C CYS A 101 4.00 -15.49 11.64
N ALA A 102 2.76 -15.04 11.89
CA ALA A 102 1.65 -14.96 10.94
C ALA A 102 1.29 -13.52 10.52
N ASN A 103 2.21 -12.55 10.71
CA ASN A 103 1.97 -11.19 10.27
C ASN A 103 1.79 -11.11 8.75
N ASP A 104 0.58 -10.76 8.33
CA ASP A 104 0.18 -10.66 6.92
C ASP A 104 0.98 -9.62 6.13
N TYR A 105 1.67 -8.71 6.80
CA TYR A 105 2.50 -7.67 6.19
C TYR A 105 3.96 -8.05 6.01
N LEU A 106 4.38 -9.23 6.49
CA LEU A 106 5.70 -9.78 6.19
C LEU A 106 5.74 -10.25 4.72
N PRO A 107 6.69 -9.80 3.90
CA PRO A 107 6.69 -10.04 2.46
C PRO A 107 6.62 -11.50 2.00
N HIS A 108 7.09 -12.45 2.83
CA HIS A 108 6.98 -13.87 2.50
C HIS A 108 5.55 -14.43 2.65
N ASN A 109 4.64 -13.67 3.30
CA ASN A 109 3.22 -14.01 3.46
C ASN A 109 2.32 -13.32 2.41
N TYR A 110 2.88 -12.50 1.51
CA TYR A 110 2.06 -11.80 0.53
C TYR A 110 1.42 -12.78 -0.44
N PRO A 111 0.09 -12.76 -0.62
CA PRO A 111 -0.55 -13.49 -1.72
C PRO A 111 -0.14 -12.88 -3.06
N GLU A 112 -0.12 -13.69 -4.12
CA GLU A 112 0.18 -13.21 -5.46
C GLU A 112 -0.80 -12.11 -5.89
N ASN A 113 -2.10 -12.32 -5.66
CA ASN A 113 -3.12 -11.32 -5.96
C ASN A 113 -3.14 -10.21 -4.90
N SER A 114 -2.07 -9.45 -4.82
CA SER A 114 -1.95 -8.29 -3.92
C SER A 114 -1.14 -7.16 -4.56
N VAL A 115 -1.26 -5.98 -3.96
CA VAL A 115 -0.45 -4.81 -4.28
C VAL A 115 0.42 -4.47 -3.08
N ALA A 116 1.73 -4.52 -3.25
CA ALA A 116 2.70 -4.26 -2.19
C ALA A 116 3.22 -2.82 -2.26
N TYR A 117 3.39 -2.23 -1.09
CA TYR A 117 3.89 -0.87 -0.89
C TYR A 117 5.02 -0.88 0.15
N THR A 118 5.98 0.02 0.05
CA THR A 118 6.84 0.36 1.21
C THR A 118 6.01 1.09 2.26
N GLY A 119 5.32 2.14 1.87
CA GLY A 119 4.30 2.90 2.57
C GLY A 119 3.34 3.54 1.56
N THR A 120 2.17 3.97 1.99
CA THR A 120 1.19 4.71 1.18
C THR A 120 1.41 6.22 1.34
N HIS A 121 0.55 7.04 0.73
CA HIS A 121 0.55 8.48 0.95
C HIS A 121 0.26 8.89 2.40
N ASP A 122 -0.39 8.03 3.19
CA ASP A 122 -0.74 8.26 4.59
C ASP A 122 0.34 7.79 5.57
N ASN A 123 1.29 6.99 5.09
CA ASN A 123 2.40 6.50 5.89
C ASN A 123 3.55 7.52 5.95
N GLU A 124 4.55 7.22 6.73
CA GLU A 124 5.83 7.91 6.70
C GLU A 124 6.57 7.60 5.39
N THR A 125 7.65 8.31 5.10
CA THR A 125 8.62 7.78 4.13
C THR A 125 9.38 6.64 4.79
N ILE A 126 9.84 5.65 4.02
CA ILE A 126 10.55 4.49 4.60
C ILE A 126 11.80 4.88 5.38
N ALA A 127 12.51 5.94 4.96
CA ALA A 127 13.65 6.48 5.69
C ALA A 127 13.23 7.26 6.96
N GLY A 128 12.06 7.88 6.95
CA GLY A 128 11.46 8.52 8.13
C GLY A 128 10.96 7.49 9.13
N TRP A 129 10.23 6.49 8.65
CA TRP A 129 9.75 5.36 9.44
C TRP A 129 10.90 4.64 10.15
N TRP A 130 12.00 4.34 9.45
CA TRP A 130 13.18 3.74 10.07
C TRP A 130 13.72 4.53 11.27
N LYS A 131 13.64 5.85 11.24
CA LYS A 131 14.06 6.70 12.35
C LYS A 131 13.05 6.73 13.50
N SER A 132 11.75 6.57 13.21
CA SER A 132 10.66 6.69 14.18
C SER A 132 10.40 5.42 14.99
N ILE A 133 10.66 4.24 14.43
CA ILE A 133 10.43 2.95 15.07
C ILE A 133 11.37 2.68 16.25
N THR A 134 10.94 1.83 17.17
CA THR A 134 11.69 1.46 18.38
C THR A 134 12.95 0.65 18.06
N ALA A 135 13.88 0.59 19.01
CA ALA A 135 15.08 -0.27 18.89
C ALA A 135 14.73 -1.76 18.72
N LYS A 136 13.63 -2.21 19.32
CA LYS A 136 13.14 -3.60 19.19
C LYS A 136 12.68 -3.86 17.75
N GLU A 137 11.91 -2.96 17.17
CA GLU A 137 11.42 -3.04 15.79
C GLU A 137 12.56 -2.97 14.77
N ARG A 138 13.54 -2.06 14.99
CA ARG A 138 14.75 -2.02 14.15
C ARG A 138 15.50 -3.34 14.20
N LYS A 139 15.63 -3.95 15.38
CA LYS A 139 16.27 -5.26 15.50
C LYS A 139 15.50 -6.31 14.70
N LEU A 140 14.17 -6.40 14.86
CA LEU A 140 13.34 -7.33 14.10
C LEU A 140 13.50 -7.15 12.59
N ALA A 141 13.46 -5.91 12.12
CA ALA A 141 13.60 -5.61 10.70
C ALA A 141 14.99 -5.99 10.16
N ARG A 142 16.08 -5.72 10.90
CA ARG A 142 17.42 -6.13 10.50
C ARG A 142 17.62 -7.64 10.54
N ASP A 143 17.11 -8.32 11.55
CA ASP A 143 17.15 -9.78 11.64
C ASP A 143 16.40 -10.40 10.44
N TYR A 144 15.23 -9.86 10.08
CA TYR A 144 14.45 -10.31 8.93
C TYR A 144 15.18 -10.07 7.59
N LEU A 145 15.87 -8.94 7.46
CA LEU A 145 16.69 -8.63 6.28
C LEU A 145 17.96 -9.48 6.20
N CYS A 146 18.35 -10.14 7.27
CA CYS A 146 19.69 -10.76 7.45
C CYS A 146 20.82 -9.74 7.17
N ASP A 147 20.61 -8.47 7.54
CA ASP A 147 21.53 -7.37 7.27
C ASP A 147 21.85 -6.55 8.50
N SER A 148 23.06 -6.72 9.01
CA SER A 148 23.62 -5.94 10.13
C SER A 148 24.64 -4.88 9.67
N CYS A 149 25.00 -4.86 8.39
CA CYS A 149 26.13 -4.10 7.89
C CYS A 149 25.74 -2.82 7.14
N THR A 150 24.58 -2.82 6.47
CA THR A 150 24.15 -1.64 5.69
C THR A 150 23.94 -0.44 6.62
N PRO A 151 24.57 0.71 6.33
CA PRO A 151 24.35 1.92 7.10
C PRO A 151 22.87 2.35 7.10
N ASP A 152 22.37 2.88 8.21
CA ASP A 152 20.96 3.30 8.37
C ASP A 152 20.49 4.24 7.25
N LYS A 153 21.35 5.14 6.77
CA LYS A 153 21.04 6.06 5.68
C LYS A 153 20.75 5.39 4.33
N ASP A 154 21.23 4.16 4.13
CA ASP A 154 21.09 3.40 2.88
C ASP A 154 20.11 2.23 3.00
N LEU A 155 19.58 1.97 4.23
CA LEU A 155 18.74 0.82 4.52
C LEU A 155 17.38 0.85 3.77
N TYR A 156 16.91 2.05 3.40
CA TYR A 156 15.72 2.21 2.57
C TYR A 156 15.79 1.39 1.26
N LYS A 157 17.01 1.23 0.69
CA LYS A 157 17.22 0.41 -0.51
C LYS A 157 16.96 -1.07 -0.26
N CYS A 158 17.30 -1.55 0.94
CA CYS A 158 17.01 -2.92 1.35
C CYS A 158 15.50 -3.15 1.49
N PHE A 159 14.77 -2.21 2.08
CA PHE A 159 13.33 -2.28 2.19
C PHE A 159 12.61 -2.21 0.84
N ILE A 160 13.03 -1.34 -0.06
CA ILE A 160 12.53 -1.32 -1.45
C ILE A 160 12.77 -2.68 -2.12
N SER A 161 14.00 -3.20 -2.01
CA SER A 161 14.35 -4.51 -2.56
C SER A 161 13.50 -5.64 -1.96
N LEU A 162 13.18 -5.56 -0.67
CA LEU A 162 12.33 -6.52 0.03
C LEU A 162 10.90 -6.55 -0.55
N VAL A 163 10.30 -5.39 -0.79
CA VAL A 163 8.97 -5.28 -1.43
C VAL A 163 9.04 -5.76 -2.88
N MET A 164 10.04 -5.33 -3.63
CA MET A 164 10.19 -5.66 -5.05
C MET A 164 10.41 -7.15 -5.31
N ARG A 165 11.01 -7.89 -4.39
CA ARG A 165 11.21 -9.36 -4.49
C ARG A 165 10.05 -10.19 -3.96
N SER A 166 8.99 -9.56 -3.41
CA SER A 166 7.80 -10.29 -2.92
C SER A 166 7.01 -10.95 -4.05
N SER A 167 6.09 -11.85 -3.68
CA SER A 167 5.17 -12.50 -4.62
C SER A 167 4.06 -11.60 -5.14
N ALA A 168 3.84 -10.42 -4.53
CA ALA A 168 2.78 -9.51 -4.92
C ALA A 168 2.83 -9.16 -6.41
N LYS A 169 1.71 -9.24 -7.11
CA LYS A 169 1.59 -9.00 -8.55
C LYS A 169 1.98 -7.58 -8.96
N LEU A 170 1.72 -6.60 -8.10
CA LEU A 170 2.06 -5.20 -8.32
C LEU A 170 2.82 -4.65 -7.11
N CYS A 171 3.83 -3.82 -7.38
CA CYS A 171 4.52 -3.03 -6.35
C CYS A 171 4.41 -1.54 -6.67
N VAL A 172 4.02 -0.76 -5.69
CA VAL A 172 3.96 0.70 -5.78
C VAL A 172 4.88 1.30 -4.72
N ILE A 173 5.97 1.90 -5.18
CA ILE A 173 6.98 2.51 -4.31
C ILE A 173 6.91 4.02 -4.46
N PRO A 174 6.68 4.78 -3.38
CA PRO A 174 6.73 6.24 -3.42
C PRO A 174 8.08 6.75 -3.93
N MET A 175 8.05 7.81 -4.73
CA MET A 175 9.28 8.42 -5.25
C MET A 175 10.19 8.92 -4.12
N GLN A 176 9.60 9.37 -3.02
CA GLN A 176 10.31 9.78 -1.81
C GLN A 176 11.20 8.66 -1.27
N ASP A 177 10.72 7.42 -1.33
CA ASP A 177 11.45 6.25 -0.84
C ASP A 177 12.61 5.90 -1.77
N TYR A 178 12.41 5.93 -3.09
CA TYR A 178 13.51 5.76 -4.04
C TYR A 178 14.62 6.81 -3.86
N MET A 179 14.26 8.01 -3.43
CA MET A 179 15.20 9.10 -3.18
C MET A 179 15.81 9.06 -1.76
N GLY A 180 15.36 8.17 -0.89
CA GLY A 180 15.81 8.08 0.50
C GLY A 180 15.47 9.32 1.34
N LEU A 181 14.37 10.00 1.01
CA LEU A 181 13.94 11.22 1.71
C LEU A 181 13.28 10.88 3.05
N ASP A 182 13.44 11.77 4.01
CA ASP A 182 12.80 11.64 5.32
C ASP A 182 11.38 12.24 5.37
N ASN A 183 10.77 12.26 6.56
CA ASN A 183 9.40 12.71 6.81
C ASN A 183 9.12 14.17 6.45
N SER A 184 10.13 14.99 6.18
CA SER A 184 9.92 16.34 5.62
C SER A 184 9.26 16.28 4.22
N SER A 185 9.38 15.14 3.55
CA SER A 185 8.82 14.85 2.23
C SER A 185 7.55 13.99 2.28
N ARG A 186 7.03 13.68 3.47
CA ARG A 186 5.79 12.94 3.65
C ARG A 186 4.63 13.64 2.93
N MET A 187 3.78 12.85 2.24
CA MET A 187 2.69 13.40 1.44
C MET A 187 1.51 13.83 2.30
N ASN A 188 1.07 12.94 3.18
CA ASN A 188 -0.07 13.18 4.06
C ASN A 188 0.19 12.63 5.47
N GLN A 189 -0.24 13.38 6.48
CA GLN A 189 -0.27 12.94 7.86
C GLN A 189 -1.73 12.96 8.32
N PRO A 190 -2.38 11.80 8.49
CA PRO A 190 -3.76 11.70 8.93
C PRO A 190 -4.02 12.52 10.20
N SER A 191 -5.24 13.02 10.35
CA SER A 191 -5.68 13.86 11.47
C SER A 191 -4.95 15.20 11.61
N THR A 192 -4.28 15.68 10.57
CA THR A 192 -3.65 17.00 10.54
C THR A 192 -4.14 17.85 9.37
N VAL A 193 -3.97 19.17 9.49
CA VAL A 193 -4.29 20.13 8.44
C VAL A 193 -3.11 21.03 8.12
N GLY A 194 -3.09 21.62 6.95
CA GLY A 194 -2.19 22.72 6.57
C GLY A 194 -0.90 22.31 5.86
N LYS A 195 -0.30 21.15 6.14
CA LYS A 195 0.98 20.73 5.53
C LYS A 195 0.83 19.62 4.49
N ASN A 196 -0.30 18.93 4.44
CA ASN A 196 -0.54 17.77 3.59
C ASN A 196 -0.60 18.13 2.09
N TRP A 197 -0.20 17.18 1.25
CA TRP A 197 -0.27 17.26 -0.22
C TRP A 197 0.55 18.38 -0.86
N LYS A 198 1.59 18.88 -0.17
CA LYS A 198 2.41 20.00 -0.63
C LYS A 198 3.76 19.60 -1.21
N TRP A 199 4.29 18.42 -0.88
CA TRP A 199 5.56 17.97 -1.43
C TRP A 199 5.51 17.88 -2.96
N ARG A 200 6.57 18.31 -3.60
CA ARG A 200 6.75 18.25 -5.06
C ARG A 200 8.18 17.87 -5.38
N ILE A 201 8.33 16.92 -6.31
CA ILE A 201 9.63 16.60 -6.89
C ILE A 201 10.02 17.69 -7.90
N ARG A 202 11.29 18.09 -7.91
CA ARG A 202 11.82 19.04 -8.86
C ARG A 202 12.49 18.31 -10.02
N LYS A 203 12.44 18.87 -11.23
CA LYS A 203 13.02 18.26 -12.45
C LYS A 203 14.49 17.84 -12.26
N ARG A 204 15.30 18.65 -11.54
CA ARG A 204 16.73 18.36 -11.25
C ARG A 204 16.95 17.14 -10.35
N GLU A 205 15.92 16.69 -9.63
CA GLU A 205 16.01 15.54 -8.71
C GLU A 205 15.78 14.22 -9.45
N LEU A 206 15.14 14.27 -10.62
CA LEU A 206 14.98 13.13 -11.54
C LEU A 206 16.28 12.93 -12.35
N THR A 207 17.32 12.49 -11.67
CA THR A 207 18.65 12.29 -12.29
C THR A 207 18.70 10.99 -13.09
N VAL A 208 19.59 10.95 -14.10
CA VAL A 208 19.87 9.72 -14.87
C VAL A 208 20.34 8.59 -13.94
N LYS A 209 21.08 8.92 -12.88
CA LYS A 209 21.52 7.94 -11.87
C LYS A 209 20.32 7.29 -11.19
N LEU A 210 19.36 8.09 -10.69
CA LEU A 210 18.14 7.60 -10.05
C LEU A 210 17.32 6.72 -11.01
N GLN A 211 17.16 7.15 -12.27
CA GLN A 211 16.46 6.36 -13.30
C GLN A 211 17.12 5.00 -13.50
N LYS A 212 18.45 4.96 -13.61
CA LYS A 212 19.21 3.70 -13.76
C LYS A 212 19.07 2.80 -12.50
N GLU A 213 19.07 3.37 -11.31
CA GLU A 213 18.87 2.62 -10.06
C GLU A 213 17.47 1.98 -10.01
N ILE A 214 16.41 2.75 -10.33
CA ILE A 214 15.02 2.25 -10.37
C ILE A 214 14.88 1.16 -11.44
N HIS A 215 15.40 1.42 -12.66
CA HIS A 215 15.37 0.45 -13.75
C HIS A 215 16.11 -0.85 -13.37
N GLY A 216 17.30 -0.73 -12.76
CA GLY A 216 18.09 -1.88 -12.34
C GLY A 216 17.41 -2.74 -11.28
N ILE A 217 16.65 -2.13 -10.36
CA ILE A 217 15.85 -2.85 -9.37
C ILE A 217 14.65 -3.55 -10.04
N ALA A 218 13.93 -2.86 -10.93
CA ALA A 218 12.80 -3.43 -11.65
C ALA A 218 13.24 -4.61 -12.52
N LEU A 219 14.36 -4.48 -13.22
CA LEU A 219 14.94 -5.56 -14.03
C LEU A 219 15.33 -6.76 -13.16
N ARG A 220 16.03 -6.53 -12.03
CA ARG A 220 16.50 -7.59 -11.13
C ARG A 220 15.39 -8.49 -10.62
N TYR A 221 14.23 -7.93 -10.35
CA TYR A 221 13.08 -8.65 -9.79
C TYR A 221 11.99 -8.98 -10.81
N GLY A 222 12.28 -8.85 -12.12
CA GLY A 222 11.37 -9.20 -13.20
C GLY A 222 10.11 -8.33 -13.28
N ARG A 223 10.17 -7.10 -12.74
CA ARG A 223 9.05 -6.16 -12.71
C ARG A 223 9.04 -5.20 -13.90
N MET A 224 9.46 -5.68 -15.03
CA MET A 224 9.50 -4.95 -16.30
C MET A 224 8.46 -5.49 -17.26
N ASN A 225 7.87 -4.62 -18.05
CA ASN A 225 7.13 -5.06 -19.23
C ASN A 225 8.12 -5.41 -20.35
N TRP A 226 8.41 -6.69 -20.51
CA TRP A 226 9.41 -7.20 -21.47
C TRP A 226 9.07 -6.85 -22.92
N SER A 227 7.77 -6.64 -23.25
CA SER A 227 7.37 -6.22 -24.60
C SER A 227 7.80 -4.77 -24.95
N VAL A 228 8.24 -3.99 -23.97
CA VAL A 228 8.73 -2.61 -24.15
C VAL A 228 10.25 -2.52 -23.97
N CYS A 229 10.91 -3.59 -23.52
CA CYS A 229 12.34 -3.57 -23.18
C CYS A 229 13.29 -3.65 -24.38
N GLU A 230 12.83 -3.85 -25.60
CA GLU A 230 13.70 -3.88 -26.81
C GLU A 230 14.39 -2.55 -27.13
N VAL A 231 14.03 -1.45 -26.44
CA VAL A 231 14.54 -0.09 -26.74
C VAL A 231 15.83 0.24 -25.95
N TYR A 232 16.27 -0.59 -24.99
CA TYR A 232 17.40 -0.27 -24.11
C TYR A 232 18.47 -1.36 -24.03
N SER A 233 18.65 -2.13 -25.10
CA SER A 233 19.79 -3.04 -25.24
C SER A 233 21.04 -2.20 -25.54
N VAL A 234 21.84 -1.90 -24.53
CA VAL A 234 23.27 -1.59 -24.65
C VAL A 234 23.99 -2.19 -23.49
#